data_6c1b06611d4ba67d71eb114b2602f0e8
#
_entry.id   6c1b06611d4ba67d71eb114b2602f0e8
#
_cell.length_a   1.000
_cell.length_b   1.000
_cell.length_c   1.000
_cell.angle_alpha   90.00
_cell.angle_beta   90.00
_cell.angle_gamma   90.00
#
_symmetry.space_group_name_H-M   'P 1'
#
loop_
_entity.id
_entity.type
_entity.pdbx_description
1 polymer ?
#
loop_
_entity_poly.entity_id
_entity_poly.type
_entity_poly.pdbx_seq_one_letter_code
_entity_poly.pdbx_strand_id
1 'polypeptide(L)'
;MMKKVLIIGSGIAGMSCAVRCAGHGLHVMLVSPYPSERAQSVMAAGGINAVTGDHEEGDSIESHVEDTLIGGAMLAGPNAVKGLCEQAGGIIRYLESIGTVFTVDESGKPQTRAFGGQSHKRTYFCGASTGKQIISALVMEARRYEAKGVITRKLGVNFHSGLIRDGVCYGALLFNESTKALEPEYADAVVLATGGQNSLFGKTTGSILCDGYAAGKLFMQGAVLKNLEFIQYHPTTLETAQKKLLISEAVRGEGGRLFYHEGGNRVYFMEDKYGPKGNLMTRDVISREIYATGREVFLDISFLDKKLIDSRLPEVRDLCRKYRSIDISKEPIPVSPSVHFFMGGLAVHLNHETNIKSLYAIGECASMYHGANRLGGNSLLSAIYSGNIAADDMAGSECSAGVPDFEDYIAHERKEYKNEKLKIHY
;
A
#
# COMPACT_ATOMS: atom_id res chain seq x y z
N MET A 1 -21.49 -25.42 8.34
CA MET A 1 -21.30 -24.77 7.02
C MET A 1 -19.89 -24.21 6.94
N MET A 2 -19.27 -24.20 5.78
CA MET A 2 -17.97 -23.51 5.63
C MET A 2 -18.19 -22.00 5.70
N LYS A 3 -17.34 -21.32 6.45
CA LYS A 3 -17.41 -19.86 6.67
C LYS A 3 -17.16 -19.12 5.38
N LYS A 4 -18.00 -18.12 5.07
CA LYS A 4 -17.91 -17.27 3.88
C LYS A 4 -17.30 -15.92 4.24
N VAL A 5 -16.23 -15.53 3.55
CA VAL A 5 -15.55 -14.24 3.70
C VAL A 5 -15.73 -13.40 2.44
N LEU A 6 -16.22 -12.18 2.61
CA LEU A 6 -16.32 -11.18 1.54
C LEU A 6 -15.12 -10.22 1.65
N ILE A 7 -14.27 -10.19 0.64
CA ILE A 7 -13.11 -9.29 0.58
C ILE A 7 -13.36 -8.21 -0.48
N ILE A 8 -13.22 -6.94 -0.09
CA ILE A 8 -13.49 -5.77 -0.92
C ILE A 8 -12.17 -5.09 -1.26
N GLY A 9 -11.72 -5.27 -2.50
CA GLY A 9 -10.43 -4.79 -3.02
C GLY A 9 -9.45 -5.91 -3.32
N SER A 10 -8.93 -5.94 -4.54
CA SER A 10 -8.05 -6.99 -5.08
C SER A 10 -6.58 -6.56 -5.21
N GLY A 11 -6.15 -5.56 -4.42
CA GLY A 11 -4.73 -5.21 -4.25
C GLY A 11 -3.96 -6.28 -3.45
N ILE A 12 -2.66 -6.05 -3.16
CA ILE A 12 -1.82 -7.01 -2.43
C ILE A 12 -2.44 -7.43 -1.11
N ALA A 13 -3.01 -6.51 -0.32
CA ALA A 13 -3.64 -6.84 0.96
C ALA A 13 -4.81 -7.82 0.78
N GLY A 14 -5.77 -7.49 -0.10
CA GLY A 14 -6.94 -8.34 -0.35
C GLY A 14 -6.57 -9.69 -0.97
N MET A 15 -5.61 -9.72 -1.89
CA MET A 15 -5.14 -10.98 -2.50
C MET A 15 -4.42 -11.88 -1.47
N SER A 16 -3.57 -11.31 -0.60
CA SER A 16 -2.90 -12.07 0.48
C SER A 16 -3.92 -12.65 1.45
N CYS A 17 -4.91 -11.84 1.86
CA CYS A 17 -5.99 -12.30 2.72
C CYS A 17 -6.81 -13.42 2.04
N ALA A 18 -7.18 -13.25 0.76
CA ALA A 18 -7.95 -14.25 0.01
C ALA A 18 -7.24 -15.60 -0.06
N VAL A 19 -5.96 -15.60 -0.43
CA VAL A 19 -5.15 -16.83 -0.54
C VAL A 19 -4.99 -17.48 0.85
N ARG A 20 -4.75 -16.68 1.90
CA ARG A 20 -4.59 -17.19 3.27
C ARG A 20 -5.90 -17.79 3.81
N CYS A 21 -7.05 -17.10 3.63
CA CYS A 21 -8.37 -17.62 3.95
C CYS A 21 -8.66 -18.96 3.25
N ALA A 22 -8.37 -19.01 1.94
CA ALA A 22 -8.57 -20.24 1.16
C ALA A 22 -7.65 -21.37 1.63
N GLY A 23 -6.44 -21.06 2.08
CA GLY A 23 -5.52 -22.02 2.71
C GLY A 23 -6.07 -22.61 4.02
N HIS A 24 -6.89 -21.86 4.76
CA HIS A 24 -7.63 -22.32 5.94
C HIS A 24 -8.95 -23.02 5.60
N GLY A 25 -9.30 -23.18 4.32
CA GLY A 25 -10.55 -23.82 3.90
C GLY A 25 -11.79 -22.93 4.00
N LEU A 26 -11.62 -21.61 4.15
CA LEU A 26 -12.72 -20.65 4.10
C LEU A 26 -13.15 -20.38 2.67
N HIS A 27 -14.47 -20.20 2.42
CA HIS A 27 -14.97 -19.75 1.13
C HIS A 27 -14.77 -18.23 0.98
N VAL A 28 -14.10 -17.81 -0.08
CA VAL A 28 -13.78 -16.41 -0.34
C VAL A 28 -14.52 -15.89 -1.54
N MET A 29 -15.25 -14.79 -1.37
CA MET A 29 -15.67 -13.91 -2.45
C MET A 29 -14.82 -12.67 -2.46
N LEU A 30 -14.01 -12.46 -3.50
CA LEU A 30 -13.18 -11.28 -3.69
C LEU A 30 -13.80 -10.38 -4.76
N VAL A 31 -14.19 -9.16 -4.37
CA VAL A 31 -14.82 -8.20 -5.28
C VAL A 31 -13.92 -6.99 -5.51
N SER A 32 -13.92 -6.47 -6.73
CA SER A 32 -13.20 -5.25 -7.07
C SER A 32 -13.72 -4.61 -8.36
N PRO A 33 -13.57 -3.29 -8.54
CA PRO A 33 -13.95 -2.62 -9.79
C PRO A 33 -13.09 -3.06 -10.99
N TYR A 34 -11.82 -3.39 -10.73
CA TYR A 34 -10.84 -3.70 -11.78
C TYR A 34 -10.02 -4.95 -11.42
N PRO A 35 -9.35 -5.58 -12.41
CA PRO A 35 -8.41 -6.66 -12.16
C PRO A 35 -7.26 -6.25 -11.22
N SER A 36 -6.73 -7.21 -10.47
CA SER A 36 -5.62 -7.01 -9.52
C SER A 36 -4.39 -6.36 -10.14
N GLU A 37 -4.16 -6.62 -11.43
CA GLU A 37 -3.07 -6.06 -12.23
C GLU A 37 -3.21 -4.55 -12.49
N ARG A 38 -4.35 -3.94 -12.14
CA ARG A 38 -4.60 -2.49 -12.15
C ARG A 38 -4.60 -1.85 -10.76
N ALA A 39 -4.40 -2.63 -9.71
CA ALA A 39 -4.34 -2.12 -8.35
C ALA A 39 -3.11 -1.19 -8.14
N GLN A 40 -3.22 -0.24 -7.21
CA GLN A 40 -2.11 0.65 -6.83
C GLN A 40 -0.84 -0.13 -6.46
N SER A 41 -0.99 -1.29 -5.85
CA SER A 41 0.11 -2.16 -5.44
C SER A 41 1.07 -2.53 -6.58
N VAL A 42 0.59 -2.61 -7.83
CA VAL A 42 1.41 -2.94 -9.01
C VAL A 42 2.47 -1.87 -9.27
N MET A 43 2.20 -0.62 -8.87
CA MET A 43 3.09 0.52 -9.06
C MET A 43 4.17 0.62 -7.97
N ALA A 44 4.17 -0.26 -6.97
CA ALA A 44 5.14 -0.26 -5.89
C ALA A 44 6.51 -0.75 -6.40
N ALA A 45 7.39 0.20 -6.70
CA ALA A 45 8.72 -0.04 -7.24
C ALA A 45 9.79 -0.29 -6.17
N GLY A 46 9.52 0.16 -4.93
CA GLY A 46 10.54 0.25 -3.89
C GLY A 46 11.07 -1.10 -3.42
N GLY A 47 10.23 -1.93 -2.88
CA GLY A 47 10.60 -3.19 -2.25
C GLY A 47 9.84 -3.46 -0.96
N ILE A 48 10.21 -4.53 -0.28
CA ILE A 48 9.61 -5.01 0.97
C ILE A 48 10.72 -5.26 2.00
N ASN A 49 10.55 -4.71 3.21
CA ASN A 49 11.51 -4.87 4.28
C ASN A 49 11.38 -6.22 4.95
N ALA A 50 12.51 -6.87 5.21
CA ALA A 50 12.56 -8.06 6.03
C ALA A 50 13.96 -8.31 6.58
N VAL A 51 14.04 -8.88 7.78
CA VAL A 51 15.25 -9.46 8.36
C VAL A 51 15.15 -10.97 8.21
N THR A 52 16.09 -11.58 7.47
CA THR A 52 16.06 -13.04 7.21
C THR A 52 17.27 -13.77 7.77
N GLY A 53 18.24 -13.06 8.33
CA GLY A 53 19.50 -13.63 8.82
C GLY A 53 20.59 -13.83 7.76
N ASP A 54 20.27 -13.64 6.48
CA ASP A 54 21.18 -13.90 5.35
C ASP A 54 21.88 -12.66 4.81
N HIS A 55 21.67 -11.48 5.45
CA HIS A 55 22.06 -10.18 4.90
C HIS A 55 23.14 -9.47 5.70
N GLU A 56 22.97 -8.16 5.84
CA GLU A 56 23.96 -7.26 6.43
C GLU A 56 24.27 -7.69 7.88
N GLU A 57 25.53 -7.85 8.20
CA GLU A 57 25.97 -8.17 9.55
C GLU A 57 25.51 -7.10 10.54
N GLY A 58 24.93 -7.53 11.65
CA GLY A 58 24.39 -6.64 12.68
C GLY A 58 22.94 -6.22 12.48
N ASP A 59 22.26 -6.58 11.39
CA ASP A 59 20.81 -6.35 11.27
C ASP A 59 20.00 -7.33 12.11
N SER A 60 18.93 -6.85 12.75
CA SER A 60 18.06 -7.64 13.62
C SER A 60 16.60 -7.21 13.53
N ILE A 61 15.71 -8.07 14.02
CA ILE A 61 14.28 -7.75 14.14
C ILE A 61 14.08 -6.53 15.03
N GLU A 62 14.83 -6.42 16.12
CA GLU A 62 14.80 -5.29 17.06
C GLU A 62 15.19 -3.98 16.37
N SER A 63 16.24 -4.01 15.53
CA SER A 63 16.65 -2.87 14.72
C SER A 63 15.56 -2.46 13.70
N HIS A 64 14.87 -3.43 13.08
CA HIS A 64 13.75 -3.13 12.18
C HIS A 64 12.54 -2.54 12.93
N VAL A 65 12.26 -3.02 14.14
CA VAL A 65 11.22 -2.46 15.03
C VAL A 65 11.57 -1.02 15.41
N GLU A 66 12.80 -0.78 15.85
CA GLU A 66 13.28 0.55 16.24
C GLU A 66 13.19 1.56 15.09
N ASP A 67 13.72 1.22 13.91
CA ASP A 67 13.63 2.05 12.72
C ASP A 67 12.18 2.38 12.35
N THR A 68 11.26 1.40 12.49
CA THR A 68 9.85 1.59 12.19
C THR A 68 9.17 2.52 13.18
N LEU A 69 9.45 2.36 14.48
CA LEU A 69 8.89 3.21 15.53
C LEU A 69 9.44 4.65 15.44
N ILE A 70 10.76 4.82 15.29
CA ILE A 70 11.40 6.14 15.14
C ILE A 70 10.88 6.81 13.87
N GLY A 71 10.87 6.10 12.73
CA GLY A 71 10.34 6.61 11.47
C GLY A 71 8.88 7.05 11.55
N GLY A 72 8.08 6.38 12.39
CA GLY A 72 6.68 6.70 12.69
C GLY A 72 6.48 7.72 13.81
N ALA A 73 7.54 8.42 14.25
CA ALA A 73 7.53 9.38 15.35
C ALA A 73 7.04 8.78 16.68
N MET A 74 7.31 7.51 16.94
CA MET A 74 6.91 6.74 18.14
C MET A 74 5.39 6.68 18.38
N LEU A 75 4.56 6.92 17.35
CA LEU A 75 3.09 6.93 17.46
C LEU A 75 2.43 5.61 17.03
N ALA A 76 3.18 4.67 16.46
CA ALA A 76 2.67 3.33 16.20
C ALA A 76 2.67 2.47 17.48
N GLY A 77 1.74 1.52 17.57
CA GLY A 77 1.69 0.59 18.70
C GLY A 77 2.89 -0.38 18.67
N PRO A 78 3.76 -0.42 19.71
CA PRO A 78 4.98 -1.24 19.68
C PRO A 78 4.72 -2.73 19.42
N ASN A 79 3.67 -3.30 20.02
CA ASN A 79 3.31 -4.71 19.82
C ASN A 79 2.89 -5.02 18.38
N ALA A 80 2.17 -4.11 17.73
CA ALA A 80 1.78 -4.25 16.33
C ALA A 80 3.02 -4.20 15.39
N VAL A 81 3.93 -3.26 15.65
CA VAL A 81 5.17 -3.12 14.89
C VAL A 81 6.08 -4.34 15.10
N LYS A 82 6.19 -4.84 16.35
CA LYS A 82 6.97 -6.04 16.66
C LYS A 82 6.45 -7.25 15.86
N GLY A 83 5.15 -7.53 15.91
CA GLY A 83 4.56 -8.63 15.14
C GLY A 83 4.78 -8.51 13.63
N LEU A 84 4.67 -7.29 13.09
CA LEU A 84 4.96 -6.99 11.68
C LEU A 84 6.41 -7.37 11.31
N CYS A 85 7.39 -6.95 12.11
CA CYS A 85 8.82 -7.17 11.84
C CYS A 85 9.24 -8.63 12.04
N GLU A 86 8.69 -9.30 13.05
CA GLU A 86 8.94 -10.73 13.32
C GLU A 86 8.48 -11.63 12.18
N GLN A 87 7.36 -11.31 11.55
CA GLN A 87 6.80 -12.12 10.45
C GLN A 87 7.40 -11.79 9.08
N ALA A 88 8.16 -10.70 8.96
CA ALA A 88 8.68 -10.22 7.68
C ALA A 88 9.50 -11.27 6.93
N GLY A 89 10.43 -11.95 7.60
CA GLY A 89 11.26 -13.01 6.99
C GLY A 89 10.43 -14.20 6.51
N GLY A 90 9.38 -14.57 7.26
CA GLY A 90 8.43 -15.61 6.85
C GLY A 90 7.64 -15.24 5.60
N ILE A 91 7.26 -13.94 5.49
CA ILE A 91 6.55 -13.41 4.31
C ILE A 91 7.45 -13.47 3.07
N ILE A 92 8.74 -13.11 3.16
CA ILE A 92 9.68 -13.23 2.03
C ILE A 92 9.75 -14.68 1.53
N ARG A 93 10.02 -15.63 2.43
CA ARG A 93 10.08 -17.06 2.08
C ARG A 93 8.79 -17.57 1.46
N TYR A 94 7.64 -17.14 1.97
CA TYR A 94 6.34 -17.47 1.38
C TYR A 94 6.20 -16.92 -0.05
N LEU A 95 6.54 -15.64 -0.27
CA LEU A 95 6.47 -15.02 -1.58
C LEU A 95 7.37 -15.73 -2.61
N GLU A 96 8.58 -16.13 -2.21
CA GLU A 96 9.47 -16.95 -3.05
C GLU A 96 8.85 -18.30 -3.38
N SER A 97 8.25 -18.98 -2.41
CA SER A 97 7.62 -20.29 -2.60
C SER A 97 6.46 -20.28 -3.59
N ILE A 98 5.76 -19.14 -3.74
CA ILE A 98 4.66 -18.97 -4.71
C ILE A 98 5.12 -18.34 -6.03
N GLY A 99 6.43 -18.10 -6.21
CA GLY A 99 7.03 -17.69 -7.48
C GLY A 99 7.40 -16.22 -7.61
N THR A 100 7.50 -15.45 -6.50
CA THR A 100 8.12 -14.13 -6.54
C THR A 100 9.63 -14.28 -6.68
N VAL A 101 10.22 -13.66 -7.73
CA VAL A 101 11.67 -13.72 -7.98
C VAL A 101 12.29 -12.40 -7.54
N PHE A 102 12.94 -12.39 -6.38
CA PHE A 102 13.72 -11.24 -5.92
C PHE A 102 15.04 -11.13 -6.68
N THR A 103 15.54 -9.90 -6.80
CA THR A 103 16.85 -9.65 -7.44
C THR A 103 17.95 -10.30 -6.61
N VAL A 104 18.83 -11.04 -7.29
CA VAL A 104 19.97 -11.73 -6.67
C VAL A 104 21.30 -11.17 -7.20
N ASP A 105 22.37 -11.39 -6.45
CA ASP A 105 23.73 -11.11 -6.88
C ASP A 105 24.29 -12.26 -7.75
N GLU A 106 25.56 -12.13 -8.16
CA GLU A 106 26.25 -13.14 -9.00
C GLU A 106 26.39 -14.51 -8.32
N SER A 107 26.28 -14.58 -6.99
CA SER A 107 26.29 -15.82 -6.21
C SER A 107 24.90 -16.45 -6.05
N GLY A 108 23.85 -15.79 -6.54
CA GLY A 108 22.46 -16.21 -6.37
C GLY A 108 21.85 -15.79 -5.03
N LYS A 109 22.53 -14.95 -4.24
CA LYS A 109 22.02 -14.44 -2.96
C LYS A 109 21.10 -13.24 -3.19
N PRO A 110 19.93 -13.16 -2.52
CA PRO A 110 19.05 -12.00 -2.67
C PRO A 110 19.76 -10.69 -2.33
N GLN A 111 19.61 -9.69 -3.19
CA GLN A 111 20.10 -8.36 -2.94
C GLN A 111 19.11 -7.55 -2.12
N THR A 112 19.62 -6.71 -1.21
CA THR A 112 18.85 -5.72 -0.48
C THR A 112 19.35 -4.31 -0.75
N ARG A 113 18.47 -3.32 -0.55
CA ARG A 113 18.81 -1.90 -0.67
C ARG A 113 18.45 -1.13 0.59
N ALA A 114 19.11 0.01 0.82
CA ALA A 114 18.76 0.93 1.89
C ALA A 114 17.68 1.91 1.44
N PHE A 115 16.76 2.24 2.36
CA PHE A 115 15.85 3.37 2.24
C PHE A 115 16.07 4.37 3.37
N GLY A 116 15.54 5.59 3.19
CA GLY A 116 15.68 6.65 4.19
C GLY A 116 15.05 6.25 5.53
N GLY A 117 15.77 6.53 6.60
CA GLY A 117 15.38 6.19 7.97
C GLY A 117 15.66 4.74 8.38
N GLN A 118 16.30 3.94 7.54
CA GLN A 118 16.75 2.59 7.90
C GLN A 118 18.18 2.60 8.39
N SER A 119 18.46 1.86 9.45
CA SER A 119 19.81 1.64 9.97
C SER A 119 20.61 0.63 9.15
N HIS A 120 19.93 -0.32 8.49
CA HIS A 120 20.51 -1.41 7.69
C HIS A 120 19.81 -1.59 6.33
N LYS A 121 20.52 -2.23 5.40
CA LYS A 121 19.97 -2.61 4.08
C LYS A 121 19.12 -3.86 4.21
N ARG A 122 17.81 -3.72 4.35
CA ARG A 122 16.88 -4.86 4.52
C ARG A 122 15.73 -4.89 3.52
N THR A 123 15.74 -4.01 2.52
CA THR A 123 14.66 -3.94 1.54
C THR A 123 14.90 -4.86 0.37
N TYR A 124 14.17 -5.97 0.31
CA TYR A 124 14.12 -6.88 -0.83
C TYR A 124 13.39 -6.24 -2.00
N PHE A 125 13.80 -6.52 -3.23
CA PHE A 125 13.22 -5.91 -4.41
C PHE A 125 13.32 -6.81 -5.65
N CYS A 126 12.46 -6.54 -6.64
CA CYS A 126 12.48 -7.18 -7.96
C CYS A 126 12.69 -6.08 -9.01
N GLY A 127 13.92 -5.59 -9.17
CA GLY A 127 14.18 -4.39 -9.95
C GLY A 127 13.36 -3.21 -9.45
N ALA A 128 12.60 -2.53 -10.32
CA ALA A 128 11.58 -1.55 -9.92
C ALA A 128 10.14 -2.06 -10.13
N SER A 129 9.94 -3.36 -10.19
CA SER A 129 8.63 -4.00 -10.41
C SER A 129 8.20 -4.91 -9.24
N THR A 130 8.66 -4.63 -8.03
CA THR A 130 8.42 -5.49 -6.85
C THR A 130 6.92 -5.74 -6.64
N GLY A 131 6.11 -4.69 -6.63
CA GLY A 131 4.67 -4.84 -6.47
C GLY A 131 4.01 -5.66 -7.58
N LYS A 132 4.46 -5.49 -8.82
CA LYS A 132 3.97 -6.27 -9.96
C LYS A 132 4.31 -7.76 -9.83
N GLN A 133 5.53 -8.10 -9.43
CA GLN A 133 5.95 -9.49 -9.22
C GLN A 133 5.14 -10.15 -8.10
N ILE A 134 5.00 -9.48 -6.96
CA ILE A 134 4.23 -10.00 -5.83
C ILE A 134 2.76 -10.20 -6.20
N ILE A 135 2.12 -9.21 -6.86
CA ILE A 135 0.70 -9.36 -7.23
C ILE A 135 0.51 -10.49 -8.25
N SER A 136 1.44 -10.66 -9.20
CA SER A 136 1.39 -11.75 -10.17
C SER A 136 1.47 -13.13 -9.51
N ALA A 137 2.38 -13.31 -8.56
CA ALA A 137 2.51 -14.53 -7.78
C ALA A 137 1.24 -14.85 -6.97
N LEU A 138 0.69 -13.85 -6.27
CA LEU A 138 -0.56 -13.99 -5.51
C LEU A 138 -1.77 -14.28 -6.40
N VAL A 139 -1.85 -13.65 -7.59
CA VAL A 139 -2.92 -13.95 -8.56
C VAL A 139 -2.82 -15.38 -9.08
N MET A 140 -1.61 -15.87 -9.34
CA MET A 140 -1.42 -17.27 -9.77
C MET A 140 -1.82 -18.24 -8.66
N GLU A 141 -1.49 -17.94 -7.40
CA GLU A 141 -1.90 -18.77 -6.27
C GLU A 141 -3.43 -18.74 -6.07
N ALA A 142 -4.06 -17.56 -6.16
CA ALA A 142 -5.52 -17.43 -6.09
C ALA A 142 -6.23 -18.24 -7.18
N ARG A 143 -5.68 -18.28 -8.42
CA ARG A 143 -6.24 -19.10 -9.51
C ARG A 143 -6.26 -20.59 -9.20
N ARG A 144 -5.31 -21.11 -8.41
CA ARG A 144 -5.33 -22.50 -7.95
C ARG A 144 -6.52 -22.77 -7.04
N TYR A 145 -6.87 -21.82 -6.19
CA TYR A 145 -8.06 -21.91 -5.33
C TYR A 145 -9.36 -21.62 -6.06
N GLU A 146 -9.34 -20.79 -7.11
CA GLU A 146 -10.50 -20.61 -8.01
C GLU A 146 -10.82 -21.92 -8.75
N ALA A 147 -9.81 -22.62 -9.26
CA ALA A 147 -10.00 -23.92 -9.90
C ALA A 147 -10.60 -24.99 -8.96
N LYS A 148 -10.41 -24.82 -7.64
CA LYS A 148 -11.02 -25.68 -6.60
C LYS A 148 -12.40 -25.18 -6.13
N GLY A 149 -12.88 -24.04 -6.64
CA GLY A 149 -14.13 -23.42 -6.20
C GLY A 149 -14.11 -22.79 -4.81
N VAL A 150 -12.92 -22.60 -4.22
CA VAL A 150 -12.75 -22.00 -2.88
C VAL A 150 -12.73 -20.48 -2.93
N ILE A 151 -12.12 -19.89 -3.96
CA ILE A 151 -12.14 -18.46 -4.24
C ILE A 151 -13.07 -18.19 -5.42
N THR A 152 -13.91 -17.16 -5.30
CA THR A 152 -14.68 -16.58 -6.41
C THR A 152 -14.28 -15.12 -6.54
N ARG A 153 -13.80 -14.68 -7.72
CA ARG A 153 -13.53 -13.26 -8.00
C ARG A 153 -14.63 -12.66 -8.86
N LYS A 154 -15.16 -11.51 -8.44
CA LYS A 154 -16.13 -10.72 -9.21
C LYS A 154 -15.51 -9.37 -9.53
N LEU A 155 -15.36 -9.07 -10.82
CA LEU A 155 -14.87 -7.79 -11.34
C LEU A 155 -16.04 -6.88 -11.72
N GLY A 156 -15.80 -5.56 -11.79
CA GLY A 156 -16.85 -4.58 -12.06
C GLY A 156 -17.81 -4.42 -10.90
N VAL A 157 -17.36 -4.68 -9.67
CA VAL A 157 -18.17 -4.61 -8.46
C VAL A 157 -17.52 -3.66 -7.46
N ASN A 158 -18.28 -2.65 -7.03
CA ASN A 158 -17.85 -1.61 -6.10
C ASN A 158 -18.58 -1.77 -4.76
N PHE A 159 -17.89 -1.44 -3.67
CA PHE A 159 -18.52 -1.32 -2.36
C PHE A 159 -19.45 -0.10 -2.33
N HIS A 160 -20.66 -0.27 -1.83
CA HIS A 160 -21.60 0.82 -1.58
C HIS A 160 -21.74 1.10 -0.09
N SER A 161 -22.11 0.09 0.71
CA SER A 161 -22.26 0.22 2.17
C SER A 161 -22.14 -1.13 2.87
N GLY A 162 -21.91 -1.13 4.19
CA GLY A 162 -21.99 -2.34 5.03
C GLY A 162 -23.44 -2.73 5.31
N LEU A 163 -23.72 -4.02 5.41
CA LEU A 163 -24.94 -4.55 6.01
C LEU A 163 -24.68 -4.72 7.51
N ILE A 164 -24.86 -3.63 8.26
CA ILE A 164 -24.50 -3.53 9.68
C ILE A 164 -25.76 -3.35 10.52
N ARG A 165 -25.90 -4.16 11.59
CA ARG A 165 -26.95 -4.05 12.58
C ARG A 165 -26.39 -4.38 13.97
N ASP A 166 -26.74 -3.57 14.96
CA ASP A 166 -26.37 -3.77 16.38
C ASP A 166 -24.85 -3.98 16.59
N GLY A 167 -24.02 -3.23 15.83
CA GLY A 167 -22.56 -3.31 15.92
C GLY A 167 -21.94 -4.56 15.28
N VAL A 168 -22.69 -5.31 14.48
CA VAL A 168 -22.23 -6.51 13.75
C VAL A 168 -22.41 -6.32 12.24
N CYS A 169 -21.40 -6.70 11.47
CA CYS A 169 -21.42 -6.68 10.00
C CYS A 169 -21.81 -8.09 9.48
N TYR A 170 -22.82 -8.15 8.64
CA TYR A 170 -23.36 -9.39 8.05
C TYR A 170 -23.12 -9.49 6.54
N GLY A 171 -22.44 -8.52 5.95
CA GLY A 171 -22.19 -8.46 4.52
C GLY A 171 -22.01 -7.04 4.02
N ALA A 172 -22.16 -6.85 2.73
CA ALA A 172 -22.12 -5.53 2.10
C ALA A 172 -23.17 -5.38 1.00
N LEU A 173 -23.63 -4.16 0.80
CA LEU A 173 -24.38 -3.77 -0.38
C LEU A 173 -23.36 -3.32 -1.44
N LEU A 174 -23.38 -3.95 -2.59
CA LEU A 174 -22.40 -3.80 -3.65
C LEU A 174 -23.07 -3.19 -4.90
N PHE A 175 -22.38 -2.27 -5.56
CA PHE A 175 -22.80 -1.78 -6.86
C PHE A 175 -22.18 -2.64 -7.97
N ASN A 176 -23.00 -3.27 -8.77
CA ASN A 176 -22.58 -4.08 -9.91
C ASN A 176 -22.64 -3.24 -11.19
N GLU A 177 -21.46 -3.02 -11.82
CA GLU A 177 -21.34 -2.22 -13.04
C GLU A 177 -22.08 -2.83 -14.25
N SER A 178 -22.24 -4.14 -14.29
CA SER A 178 -22.90 -4.84 -15.40
C SER A 178 -24.42 -4.72 -15.32
N THR A 179 -24.99 -4.89 -14.12
CA THR A 179 -26.45 -4.81 -13.90
C THR A 179 -26.91 -3.39 -13.58
N LYS A 180 -25.96 -2.47 -13.26
CA LYS A 180 -26.23 -1.12 -12.77
C LYS A 180 -27.11 -1.07 -11.53
N ALA A 181 -27.08 -2.12 -10.72
CA ALA A 181 -27.90 -2.30 -9.54
C ALA A 181 -27.06 -2.43 -8.26
N LEU A 182 -27.71 -2.10 -7.14
CA LEU A 182 -27.22 -2.42 -5.81
C LEU A 182 -27.68 -3.83 -5.41
N GLU A 183 -26.72 -4.71 -5.16
CA GLU A 183 -26.92 -6.13 -4.85
C GLU A 183 -26.36 -6.43 -3.45
N PRO A 184 -27.15 -7.03 -2.54
CA PRO A 184 -26.64 -7.45 -1.25
C PRO A 184 -25.79 -8.72 -1.40
N GLU A 185 -24.64 -8.76 -0.69
CA GLU A 185 -23.80 -9.94 -0.58
C GLU A 185 -23.57 -10.23 0.91
N TYR A 186 -24.15 -11.32 1.41
CA TYR A 186 -24.04 -11.73 2.80
C TYR A 186 -22.81 -12.60 3.02
N ALA A 187 -22.15 -12.41 4.16
CA ALA A 187 -20.94 -13.13 4.54
C ALA A 187 -20.78 -13.19 6.07
N ASP A 188 -20.05 -14.19 6.58
CA ASP A 188 -19.73 -14.33 8.00
C ASP A 188 -18.69 -13.32 8.46
N ALA A 189 -17.87 -12.81 7.53
CA ALA A 189 -16.93 -11.73 7.76
C ALA A 189 -16.75 -10.89 6.50
N VAL A 190 -16.54 -9.58 6.67
CA VAL A 190 -16.27 -8.62 5.60
C VAL A 190 -14.90 -8.00 5.83
N VAL A 191 -14.07 -7.99 4.80
CA VAL A 191 -12.71 -7.43 4.84
C VAL A 191 -12.60 -6.26 3.87
N LEU A 192 -12.29 -5.08 4.38
CA LEU A 192 -12.01 -3.91 3.57
C LEU A 192 -10.51 -3.87 3.22
N ALA A 193 -10.19 -3.86 1.93
CA ALA A 193 -8.83 -3.80 1.37
C ALA A 193 -8.73 -2.76 0.24
N THR A 194 -9.39 -1.62 0.40
CA THR A 194 -9.65 -0.62 -0.66
C THR A 194 -8.52 0.39 -0.88
N GLY A 195 -7.42 0.28 -0.12
CA GLY A 195 -6.30 1.20 -0.22
C GLY A 195 -6.54 2.55 0.45
N GLY A 196 -5.74 3.55 0.09
CA GLY A 196 -5.76 4.88 0.71
C GLY A 196 -6.79 5.84 0.12
N GLN A 197 -6.49 7.16 0.19
CA GLN A 197 -7.43 8.25 -0.11
C GLN A 197 -6.84 9.24 -1.14
N ASN A 198 -6.04 8.75 -2.06
CA ASN A 198 -5.22 9.57 -2.97
C ASN A 198 -6.04 10.56 -3.81
N SER A 199 -7.21 10.16 -4.33
CA SER A 199 -8.01 11.00 -5.22
C SER A 199 -8.57 12.26 -4.56
N LEU A 200 -8.63 12.31 -3.23
CA LEU A 200 -9.06 13.51 -2.48
C LEU A 200 -8.06 14.67 -2.59
N PHE A 201 -6.82 14.42 -3.01
CA PHE A 201 -5.72 15.39 -2.98
C PHE A 201 -5.23 15.81 -4.38
N GLY A 202 -6.02 15.59 -5.42
CA GLY A 202 -5.69 15.98 -6.79
C GLY A 202 -4.56 15.15 -7.39
N LYS A 203 -3.52 15.81 -7.93
CA LYS A 203 -2.38 15.10 -8.55
C LYS A 203 -1.48 14.47 -7.49
N THR A 204 -1.53 13.16 -7.35
CA THR A 204 -0.71 12.36 -6.43
C THR A 204 0.07 11.28 -7.17
N THR A 205 0.89 10.53 -6.45
CA THR A 205 1.54 9.32 -6.98
C THR A 205 0.61 8.10 -6.97
N GLY A 206 -0.50 8.19 -6.25
CA GLY A 206 -1.45 7.10 -6.08
C GLY A 206 -2.46 6.93 -7.21
N SER A 207 -3.29 5.90 -7.08
CA SER A 207 -4.40 5.64 -7.98
C SER A 207 -5.59 6.55 -7.65
N ILE A 208 -6.25 7.07 -8.66
CA ILE A 208 -7.53 7.78 -8.52
C ILE A 208 -8.66 6.86 -8.03
N LEU A 209 -8.46 5.55 -8.09
CA LEU A 209 -9.40 4.56 -7.57
C LEU A 209 -9.32 4.40 -6.04
N CYS A 210 -8.28 4.96 -5.41
CA CYS A 210 -8.14 5.05 -3.97
C CYS A 210 -8.77 6.36 -3.50
N ASP A 211 -10.09 6.38 -3.34
CA ASP A 211 -10.89 7.59 -3.09
C ASP A 211 -11.35 7.74 -1.62
N GLY A 212 -11.08 6.73 -0.78
CA GLY A 212 -11.50 6.73 0.62
C GLY A 212 -13.02 6.51 0.82
N TYR A 213 -13.78 6.34 -0.25
CA TYR A 213 -15.25 6.21 -0.19
C TYR A 213 -15.72 5.16 0.80
N ALA A 214 -15.15 3.94 0.72
CA ALA A 214 -15.57 2.83 1.56
C ALA A 214 -15.31 3.10 3.06
N ALA A 215 -14.14 3.66 3.41
CA ALA A 215 -13.84 4.05 4.79
C ALA A 215 -14.78 5.16 5.29
N GLY A 216 -15.06 6.17 4.45
CA GLY A 216 -16.00 7.26 4.76
C GLY A 216 -17.44 6.74 4.94
N LYS A 217 -17.90 5.83 4.08
CA LYS A 217 -19.25 5.25 4.21
C LYS A 217 -19.37 4.41 5.48
N LEU A 218 -18.34 3.62 5.82
CA LEU A 218 -18.31 2.85 7.06
C LEU A 218 -18.24 3.75 8.31
N PHE A 219 -17.52 4.88 8.25
CA PHE A 219 -17.53 5.88 9.30
C PHE A 219 -18.95 6.40 9.57
N MET A 220 -19.70 6.71 8.52
CA MET A 220 -21.12 7.12 8.65
C MET A 220 -22.01 6.02 9.23
N GLN A 221 -21.56 4.78 9.18
CA GLN A 221 -22.24 3.60 9.75
C GLN A 221 -21.69 3.21 11.14
N GLY A 222 -20.84 4.04 11.77
CA GLY A 222 -20.34 3.88 13.14
C GLY A 222 -18.95 3.24 13.26
N ALA A 223 -18.25 2.99 12.16
CA ALA A 223 -16.85 2.61 12.24
C ALA A 223 -15.97 3.76 12.72
N VAL A 224 -14.92 3.48 13.48
CA VAL A 224 -13.99 4.48 14.01
C VAL A 224 -12.83 4.68 13.03
N LEU A 225 -12.50 5.94 12.76
CA LEU A 225 -11.31 6.34 12.00
C LEU A 225 -10.21 6.84 12.95
N LYS A 226 -8.95 6.65 12.54
CA LYS A 226 -7.77 7.03 13.34
C LYS A 226 -6.68 7.62 12.44
N ASN A 227 -5.95 8.61 12.95
CA ASN A 227 -4.73 9.18 12.36
C ASN A 227 -4.93 9.78 10.94
N LEU A 228 -6.10 10.34 10.64
CA LEU A 228 -6.41 10.87 9.29
C LEU A 228 -5.53 12.07 8.90
N GLU A 229 -4.96 12.77 9.88
CA GLU A 229 -4.02 13.88 9.71
C GLU A 229 -2.65 13.42 9.18
N PHE A 230 -2.31 12.13 9.30
CA PHE A 230 -1.01 11.62 8.90
C PHE A 230 -1.00 11.18 7.45
N ILE A 231 -0.58 12.10 6.60
CA ILE A 231 -0.46 11.91 5.15
C ILE A 231 1.00 12.00 4.78
N GLN A 232 1.57 10.91 4.23
CA GLN A 232 2.96 10.87 3.79
C GLN A 232 3.11 11.49 2.40
N TYR A 233 4.04 12.43 2.30
CA TYR A 233 4.54 12.93 1.03
C TYR A 233 5.76 12.11 0.59
N HIS A 234 5.82 11.73 -0.69
CA HIS A 234 7.08 11.28 -1.28
C HIS A 234 7.86 12.49 -1.77
N PRO A 235 9.12 12.66 -1.37
CA PRO A 235 9.87 13.87 -1.65
C PRO A 235 10.20 14.06 -3.14
N THR A 236 10.43 12.95 -3.86
CA THR A 236 10.89 12.97 -5.23
C THR A 236 9.83 12.44 -6.19
N THR A 237 9.08 13.34 -6.81
CA THR A 237 8.11 13.02 -7.85
C THR A 237 8.29 13.90 -9.07
N LEU A 238 8.05 13.34 -10.25
CA LEU A 238 8.08 14.03 -11.53
C LEU A 238 6.67 14.44 -11.91
N GLU A 239 6.44 15.72 -12.14
CA GLU A 239 5.12 16.23 -12.52
C GLU A 239 4.81 15.97 -13.98
N THR A 240 3.58 15.49 -14.26
CA THR A 240 3.02 15.36 -15.60
C THR A 240 1.67 16.08 -15.70
N ALA A 241 1.11 16.17 -16.90
CA ALA A 241 -0.19 16.80 -17.08
C ALA A 241 -1.32 16.15 -16.26
N GLN A 242 -1.28 14.82 -16.08
CA GLN A 242 -2.35 14.05 -15.47
C GLN A 242 -2.10 13.69 -14.00
N LYS A 243 -0.87 13.33 -13.64
CA LYS A 243 -0.51 12.90 -12.29
C LYS A 243 0.96 13.17 -11.97
N LYS A 244 1.35 12.93 -10.73
CA LYS A 244 2.77 12.90 -10.35
C LYS A 244 3.31 11.48 -10.42
N LEU A 245 4.45 11.29 -11.08
CA LEU A 245 5.12 10.01 -11.22
C LEU A 245 6.18 9.86 -10.13
N LEU A 246 6.22 8.69 -9.51
CA LEU A 246 7.20 8.39 -8.47
C LEU A 246 8.61 8.28 -9.07
N ILE A 247 9.54 9.10 -8.61
CA ILE A 247 10.96 8.86 -8.76
C ILE A 247 11.42 8.07 -7.53
N SER A 248 11.72 6.80 -7.75
CA SER A 248 12.02 5.85 -6.68
C SER A 248 13.07 6.38 -5.70
N GLU A 249 12.90 6.08 -4.44
CA GLU A 249 13.88 6.37 -3.38
C GLU A 249 15.25 5.72 -3.64
N ALA A 250 15.28 4.64 -4.42
CA ALA A 250 16.49 3.99 -4.88
C ALA A 250 17.45 4.96 -5.57
N VAL A 251 16.96 6.01 -6.26
CA VAL A 251 17.83 7.04 -6.88
C VAL A 251 18.70 7.73 -5.84
N ARG A 252 18.13 8.07 -4.69
CA ARG A 252 18.89 8.68 -3.57
C ARG A 252 19.77 7.65 -2.87
N GLY A 253 19.30 6.41 -2.78
CA GLY A 253 20.07 5.27 -2.25
C GLY A 253 21.31 4.95 -3.07
N GLU A 254 21.28 5.15 -4.38
CA GLU A 254 22.45 4.99 -5.28
C GLU A 254 23.36 6.24 -5.32
N GLY A 255 23.07 7.25 -4.50
CA GLY A 255 23.91 8.43 -4.35
C GLY A 255 23.33 9.71 -4.96
N GLY A 256 22.09 9.71 -5.41
CA GLY A 256 21.43 10.89 -5.97
C GLY A 256 21.36 12.05 -4.97
N ARG A 257 21.70 13.27 -5.45
CA ARG A 257 21.85 14.48 -4.65
C ARG A 257 20.79 15.51 -4.97
N LEU A 258 20.12 16.04 -3.94
CA LEU A 258 19.14 17.12 -4.07
C LEU A 258 19.80 18.49 -4.02
N PHE A 259 19.44 19.36 -4.96
CA PHE A 259 19.94 20.74 -5.00
C PHE A 259 18.91 21.70 -5.60
N TYR A 260 19.10 22.98 -5.37
CA TYR A 260 18.46 24.08 -6.10
C TYR A 260 19.49 25.07 -6.62
N HIS A 261 19.10 25.98 -7.52
CA HIS A 261 19.98 27.03 -8.03
C HIS A 261 19.81 28.33 -7.24
N GLU A 262 20.93 28.96 -6.87
CA GLU A 262 21.00 30.29 -6.27
C GLU A 262 22.20 31.05 -6.82
N GLY A 263 21.96 32.22 -7.40
CA GLY A 263 23.02 33.03 -8.01
C GLY A 263 23.84 32.31 -9.08
N GLY A 264 23.26 31.34 -9.79
CA GLY A 264 23.95 30.51 -10.79
C GLY A 264 24.68 29.29 -10.22
N ASN A 265 24.76 29.15 -8.90
CA ASN A 265 25.42 28.02 -8.23
C ASN A 265 24.42 26.96 -7.80
N ARG A 266 24.86 25.70 -7.65
CA ARG A 266 24.10 24.62 -7.03
C ARG A 266 24.28 24.66 -5.52
N VAL A 267 23.16 24.67 -4.79
CA VAL A 267 23.12 24.59 -3.31
C VAL A 267 22.59 23.21 -2.92
N TYR A 268 23.42 22.40 -2.28
CA TYR A 268 23.10 21.04 -1.84
C TYR A 268 22.51 21.03 -0.43
N PHE A 269 21.38 21.69 -0.27
CA PHE A 269 20.74 22.04 1.00
C PHE A 269 20.55 20.88 2.00
N MET A 270 20.35 19.66 1.52
CA MET A 270 20.22 18.49 2.39
C MET A 270 21.55 18.10 3.02
N GLU A 271 22.63 18.15 2.26
CA GLU A 271 23.98 17.85 2.75
C GLU A 271 24.51 18.96 3.64
N ASP A 272 24.25 20.21 3.29
CA ASP A 272 24.66 21.39 4.07
C ASP A 272 24.01 21.36 5.46
N LYS A 273 22.77 20.88 5.58
CA LYS A 273 22.01 20.87 6.84
C LYS A 273 22.18 19.59 7.65
N TYR A 274 22.24 18.44 7.00
CA TYR A 274 22.19 17.11 7.63
C TYR A 274 23.45 16.26 7.41
N GLY A 275 24.47 16.82 6.78
CA GLY A 275 25.71 16.12 6.46
C GLY A 275 25.60 15.13 5.29
N PRO A 276 26.62 14.26 5.08
CA PRO A 276 26.73 13.40 3.88
C PRO A 276 25.55 12.46 3.64
N LYS A 277 24.80 12.09 4.68
CA LYS A 277 23.60 11.24 4.59
C LYS A 277 22.29 12.03 4.48
N GLY A 278 22.34 13.36 4.31
CA GLY A 278 21.15 14.23 4.25
C GLY A 278 20.11 13.77 3.22
N ASN A 279 20.57 13.30 2.06
CA ASN A 279 19.67 12.78 1.02
C ASN A 279 18.97 11.45 1.38
N LEU A 280 19.36 10.80 2.47
CA LEU A 280 18.76 9.57 3.01
C LEU A 280 17.98 9.79 4.31
N MET A 281 17.69 11.06 4.66
CA MET A 281 16.75 11.36 5.74
C MET A 281 15.35 10.81 5.43
N THR A 282 14.50 10.76 6.45
CA THR A 282 13.11 10.30 6.28
C THR A 282 12.32 11.17 5.30
N ARG A 283 11.26 10.61 4.72
CA ARG A 283 10.48 11.27 3.65
C ARG A 283 9.87 12.60 4.07
N ASP A 284 9.40 12.67 5.30
CA ASP A 284 8.82 13.89 5.89
C ASP A 284 9.86 15.00 6.01
N VAL A 285 11.07 14.68 6.48
CA VAL A 285 12.19 15.64 6.58
C VAL A 285 12.53 16.18 5.19
N ILE A 286 12.81 15.31 4.23
CA ILE A 286 13.19 15.75 2.89
C ILE A 286 12.06 16.54 2.22
N SER A 287 10.82 16.11 2.35
CA SER A 287 9.67 16.82 1.76
C SER A 287 9.51 18.22 2.34
N ARG A 288 9.67 18.39 3.66
CA ARG A 288 9.64 19.71 4.31
C ARG A 288 10.79 20.60 3.85
N GLU A 289 12.01 20.05 3.76
CA GLU A 289 13.16 20.82 3.31
C GLU A 289 13.01 21.28 1.85
N ILE A 290 12.53 20.40 0.96
CA ILE A 290 12.24 20.80 -0.42
C ILE A 290 11.19 21.92 -0.45
N TYR A 291 10.10 21.79 0.31
CA TYR A 291 9.06 22.80 0.39
C TYR A 291 9.60 24.13 0.95
N ALA A 292 10.43 24.07 1.99
CA ALA A 292 11.01 25.24 2.66
C ALA A 292 11.97 26.02 1.78
N THR A 293 12.56 25.42 0.73
CA THR A 293 13.43 26.16 -0.22
C THR A 293 12.64 27.25 -0.97
N GLY A 294 11.32 27.06 -1.17
CA GLY A 294 10.49 27.92 -2.02
C GLY A 294 10.97 28.00 -3.48
N ARG A 295 11.82 27.06 -3.91
CA ARG A 295 12.48 27.03 -5.22
C ARG A 295 12.20 25.75 -5.98
N GLU A 296 12.54 25.74 -7.27
CA GLU A 296 12.58 24.51 -8.05
C GLU A 296 13.78 23.66 -7.60
N VAL A 297 13.51 22.40 -7.23
CA VAL A 297 14.51 21.46 -6.72
C VAL A 297 14.75 20.37 -7.75
N PHE A 298 16.01 19.97 -7.84
CA PHE A 298 16.49 18.95 -8.77
C PHE A 298 17.13 17.79 -8.01
N LEU A 299 16.97 16.59 -8.55
CA LEU A 299 17.67 15.37 -8.13
C LEU A 299 18.70 15.00 -9.21
N ASP A 300 19.97 15.05 -8.88
CA ASP A 300 21.07 14.77 -9.80
C ASP A 300 21.75 13.45 -9.54
N ILE A 301 21.91 12.64 -10.58
CA ILE A 301 22.72 11.42 -10.63
C ILE A 301 23.62 11.37 -11.87
N SER A 302 23.68 12.47 -12.64
CA SER A 302 24.42 12.53 -13.92
C SER A 302 25.94 12.35 -13.76
N PHE A 303 26.44 12.48 -12.54
CA PHE A 303 27.86 12.24 -12.18
C PHE A 303 28.18 10.76 -11.92
N LEU A 304 27.16 9.88 -11.84
CA LEU A 304 27.37 8.44 -11.66
C LEU A 304 27.72 7.76 -12.99
N ASP A 305 28.40 6.63 -12.91
CA ASP A 305 28.71 5.81 -14.10
C ASP A 305 27.38 5.44 -14.82
N LYS A 306 27.34 5.67 -16.11
CA LYS A 306 26.18 5.35 -16.94
C LYS A 306 25.80 3.87 -16.86
N LYS A 307 26.78 2.96 -16.78
CA LYS A 307 26.52 1.51 -16.64
C LYS A 307 25.80 1.20 -15.34
N LEU A 308 26.13 1.90 -14.24
CA LEU A 308 25.46 1.79 -12.96
C LEU A 308 24.00 2.29 -13.07
N ILE A 309 23.78 3.46 -13.70
CA ILE A 309 22.44 3.99 -13.96
C ILE A 309 21.61 3.01 -14.81
N ASP A 310 22.18 2.49 -15.89
CA ASP A 310 21.52 1.58 -16.81
C ASP A 310 21.18 0.23 -16.17
N SER A 311 21.98 -0.27 -15.23
CA SER A 311 21.78 -1.55 -14.55
C SER A 311 20.88 -1.45 -13.32
N ARG A 312 20.99 -0.37 -12.52
CA ARG A 312 20.28 -0.27 -11.23
C ARG A 312 19.04 0.61 -11.26
N LEU A 313 18.95 1.52 -12.23
CA LEU A 313 17.84 2.50 -12.33
C LEU A 313 17.20 2.55 -13.73
N PRO A 314 17.11 1.43 -14.49
CA PRO A 314 16.63 1.44 -15.88
C PRO A 314 15.21 2.00 -15.98
N GLU A 315 14.33 1.71 -15.01
CA GLU A 315 12.95 2.15 -15.05
C GLU A 315 12.80 3.66 -14.78
N VAL A 316 13.63 4.22 -13.90
CA VAL A 316 13.67 5.67 -13.67
C VAL A 316 14.15 6.39 -14.93
N ARG A 317 15.22 5.86 -15.57
CA ARG A 317 15.71 6.35 -16.86
C ARG A 317 14.61 6.36 -17.93
N ASP A 318 13.93 5.23 -18.08
CA ASP A 318 12.88 5.08 -19.10
C ASP A 318 11.65 5.95 -18.79
N LEU A 319 11.28 6.09 -17.50
CA LEU A 319 10.22 6.98 -17.05
C LEU A 319 10.55 8.45 -17.38
N CYS A 320 11.73 8.92 -17.00
CA CYS A 320 12.15 10.31 -17.25
C CYS A 320 12.25 10.61 -18.73
N ARG A 321 12.80 9.68 -19.52
CA ARG A 321 12.87 9.81 -20.99
C ARG A 321 11.50 9.85 -21.62
N LYS A 322 10.60 8.93 -21.23
CA LYS A 322 9.25 8.80 -21.81
C LYS A 322 8.35 10.00 -21.54
N TYR A 323 8.38 10.52 -20.32
CA TYR A 323 7.38 11.52 -19.89
C TYR A 323 7.90 12.97 -19.90
N ARG A 324 9.21 13.18 -19.89
CA ARG A 324 9.81 14.52 -19.88
C ARG A 324 11.00 14.68 -20.82
N SER A 325 11.34 13.65 -21.60
CA SER A 325 12.49 13.63 -22.52
C SER A 325 13.84 13.91 -21.84
N ILE A 326 13.96 13.56 -20.53
CA ILE A 326 15.15 13.76 -19.71
C ILE A 326 16.06 12.53 -19.82
N ASP A 327 17.35 12.76 -20.14
CA ASP A 327 18.43 11.76 -20.05
C ASP A 327 19.15 11.92 -18.69
N ILE A 328 18.73 11.12 -17.69
CA ILE A 328 19.23 11.22 -16.31
C ILE A 328 20.72 10.94 -16.15
N SER A 329 21.40 10.42 -17.19
CA SER A 329 22.86 10.29 -17.23
C SER A 329 23.58 11.58 -17.63
N LYS A 330 22.85 12.63 -18.03
CA LYS A 330 23.42 13.89 -18.52
C LYS A 330 22.86 15.12 -17.81
N GLU A 331 21.64 15.04 -17.32
CA GLU A 331 20.91 16.17 -16.75
C GLU A 331 20.11 15.77 -15.52
N PRO A 332 19.92 16.68 -14.56
CA PRO A 332 19.17 16.41 -13.34
C PRO A 332 17.66 16.32 -13.58
N ILE A 333 16.98 15.63 -12.68
CA ILE A 333 15.51 15.43 -12.70
C ILE A 333 14.86 16.53 -11.87
N PRO A 334 13.95 17.36 -12.42
CA PRO A 334 13.17 18.29 -11.61
C PRO A 334 12.21 17.47 -10.73
N VAL A 335 12.21 17.74 -9.42
CA VAL A 335 11.41 16.96 -8.45
C VAL A 335 10.63 17.87 -7.52
N SER A 336 9.48 17.38 -7.07
CA SER A 336 8.67 18.04 -6.05
C SER A 336 7.99 17.02 -5.17
N PRO A 337 7.68 17.35 -3.89
CA PRO A 337 6.90 16.47 -3.02
C PRO A 337 5.49 16.25 -3.54
N SER A 338 4.93 15.07 -3.23
CA SER A 338 3.54 14.75 -3.53
C SER A 338 2.95 13.78 -2.53
N VAL A 339 1.65 13.90 -2.29
CA VAL A 339 0.89 12.91 -1.52
C VAL A 339 1.12 11.51 -2.09
N HIS A 340 1.42 10.56 -1.20
CA HIS A 340 1.89 9.24 -1.61
C HIS A 340 1.28 8.08 -0.82
N PHE A 341 1.13 8.19 0.52
CA PHE A 341 0.63 7.12 1.37
C PHE A 341 -0.13 7.67 2.57
N PHE A 342 -1.16 6.94 3.02
CA PHE A 342 -2.00 7.30 4.15
C PHE A 342 -1.72 6.36 5.32
N MET A 343 -1.25 6.92 6.46
CA MET A 343 -1.07 6.16 7.70
C MET A 343 -2.37 6.04 8.47
N GLY A 344 -3.29 6.98 8.26
CA GLY A 344 -4.64 6.97 8.78
C GLY A 344 -5.60 6.09 8.01
N GLY A 345 -6.72 5.74 8.63
CA GLY A 345 -7.78 4.91 8.08
C GLY A 345 -8.67 4.36 9.16
N LEU A 346 -9.32 3.23 8.92
CA LEU A 346 -10.13 2.53 9.92
C LEU A 346 -9.26 2.10 11.09
N ALA A 347 -9.74 2.41 12.31
CA ALA A 347 -9.13 1.91 13.54
C ALA A 347 -9.39 0.41 13.67
N VAL A 348 -8.34 -0.36 13.94
CA VAL A 348 -8.41 -1.81 14.04
C VAL A 348 -7.71 -2.30 15.30
N HIS A 349 -8.12 -3.46 15.78
CA HIS A 349 -7.43 -4.25 16.81
C HIS A 349 -6.24 -5.01 16.21
N LEU A 350 -5.43 -5.67 17.04
CA LEU A 350 -4.26 -6.42 16.58
C LEU A 350 -4.60 -7.55 15.58
N ASN A 351 -5.80 -8.09 15.64
CA ASN A 351 -6.35 -9.06 14.68
C ASN A 351 -6.96 -8.44 13.42
N HIS A 352 -6.87 -7.12 13.26
CA HIS A 352 -7.47 -6.34 12.18
C HIS A 352 -9.00 -6.24 12.15
N GLU A 353 -9.71 -6.75 13.16
CA GLU A 353 -11.13 -6.44 13.33
C GLU A 353 -11.32 -4.97 13.74
N THR A 354 -12.34 -4.31 13.25
CA THR A 354 -12.72 -2.94 13.63
C THR A 354 -13.52 -2.94 14.94
N ASN A 355 -14.04 -1.79 15.36
CA ASN A 355 -15.03 -1.71 16.45
C ASN A 355 -16.40 -2.31 16.06
N ILE A 356 -16.62 -2.67 14.80
CA ILE A 356 -17.79 -3.37 14.31
C ILE A 356 -17.42 -4.84 14.15
N LYS A 357 -18.09 -5.73 14.89
CA LYS A 357 -17.81 -7.16 14.87
C LYS A 357 -17.98 -7.73 13.45
N SER A 358 -17.11 -8.67 13.07
CA SER A 358 -17.06 -9.31 11.74
C SER A 358 -16.72 -8.35 10.58
N LEU A 359 -16.30 -7.12 10.87
CA LEU A 359 -15.77 -6.16 9.90
C LEU A 359 -14.28 -5.95 10.14
N TYR A 360 -13.47 -6.30 9.17
CA TYR A 360 -12.01 -6.18 9.17
C TYR A 360 -11.55 -5.10 8.21
N ALA A 361 -10.42 -4.46 8.50
CA ALA A 361 -9.75 -3.57 7.56
C ALA A 361 -8.25 -3.90 7.49
N ILE A 362 -7.71 -3.98 6.27
CA ILE A 362 -6.33 -4.41 6.01
C ILE A 362 -5.63 -3.52 4.97
N GLY A 363 -4.32 -3.51 5.01
CA GLY A 363 -3.51 -2.67 4.13
C GLY A 363 -3.67 -1.19 4.43
N GLU A 364 -3.60 -0.35 3.40
CA GLU A 364 -3.55 1.11 3.54
C GLU A 364 -4.87 1.76 4.00
N CYS A 365 -6.01 1.04 3.96
CA CYS A 365 -7.26 1.57 4.51
C CYS A 365 -7.38 1.40 6.03
N ALA A 366 -6.43 0.69 6.68
CA ALA A 366 -6.36 0.49 8.12
C ALA A 366 -5.22 1.28 8.75
N SER A 367 -5.45 1.87 9.93
CA SER A 367 -4.43 2.61 10.68
C SER A 367 -3.88 1.76 11.84
N MET A 368 -2.60 1.33 11.74
CA MET A 368 -1.97 0.55 12.82
C MET A 368 -0.45 0.71 12.92
N TYR A 369 0.33 0.41 11.85
CA TYR A 369 1.76 0.11 11.94
C TYR A 369 2.71 1.29 11.78
N HIS A 370 2.23 2.44 11.29
CA HIS A 370 3.09 3.44 10.67
C HIS A 370 3.23 4.73 11.45
N GLY A 371 2.46 4.92 12.54
CA GLY A 371 2.48 6.18 13.29
C GLY A 371 2.23 7.38 12.38
N ALA A 372 3.00 8.44 12.54
CA ALA A 372 2.86 9.67 11.77
C ALA A 372 3.52 9.62 10.38
N ASN A 373 4.46 8.67 10.15
CA ASN A 373 5.22 8.60 8.90
C ASN A 373 5.75 7.19 8.65
N ARG A 374 5.43 6.62 7.49
CA ARG A 374 5.75 5.24 7.16
C ARG A 374 7.20 5.08 6.70
N LEU A 375 7.93 4.14 7.32
CA LEU A 375 9.26 3.73 6.86
C LEU A 375 9.19 3.15 5.42
N GLY A 376 10.12 3.56 4.56
CA GLY A 376 10.22 3.01 3.20
C GLY A 376 10.34 1.48 3.22
N GLY A 377 9.67 0.77 2.31
CA GLY A 377 9.64 -0.70 2.27
C GLY A 377 8.59 -1.38 3.17
N ASN A 378 8.03 -0.70 4.18
CA ASN A 378 7.04 -1.30 5.08
C ASN A 378 5.60 -1.35 4.52
N SER A 379 5.28 -0.67 3.41
CA SER A 379 3.90 -0.67 2.88
C SER A 379 3.47 -2.03 2.32
N LEU A 380 4.34 -2.68 1.55
CA LEU A 380 4.05 -4.01 1.01
C LEU A 380 4.03 -5.05 2.13
N LEU A 381 4.95 -4.92 3.10
CA LEU A 381 5.01 -5.79 4.27
C LEU A 381 3.73 -5.69 5.09
N SER A 382 3.30 -4.49 5.47
CA SER A 382 2.08 -4.30 6.26
C SER A 382 0.81 -4.72 5.53
N ALA A 383 0.76 -4.54 4.19
CA ALA A 383 -0.37 -4.99 3.39
C ALA A 383 -0.53 -6.52 3.40
N ILE A 384 0.58 -7.26 3.25
CA ILE A 384 0.56 -8.72 3.29
C ILE A 384 0.31 -9.23 4.72
N TYR A 385 1.03 -8.68 5.69
CA TYR A 385 0.93 -9.09 7.08
C TYR A 385 -0.48 -8.90 7.64
N SER A 386 -1.09 -7.72 7.41
CA SER A 386 -2.46 -7.45 7.85
C SER A 386 -3.48 -8.41 7.24
N GLY A 387 -3.31 -8.75 5.95
CA GLY A 387 -4.14 -9.75 5.28
C GLY A 387 -4.01 -11.14 5.90
N ASN A 388 -2.79 -11.54 6.25
CA ASN A 388 -2.54 -12.83 6.88
C ASN A 388 -3.15 -12.91 8.30
N ILE A 389 -2.94 -11.89 9.13
CA ILE A 389 -3.48 -11.84 10.50
C ILE A 389 -4.99 -11.84 10.50
N ALA A 390 -5.64 -11.04 9.65
CA ALA A 390 -7.10 -11.05 9.53
C ALA A 390 -7.64 -12.43 9.10
N ALA A 391 -6.96 -13.09 8.16
CA ALA A 391 -7.36 -14.42 7.70
C ALA A 391 -7.22 -15.49 8.80
N ASP A 392 -6.13 -15.44 9.59
CA ASP A 392 -5.89 -16.36 10.69
C ASP A 392 -6.93 -16.19 11.80
N ASP A 393 -7.29 -14.94 12.14
CA ASP A 393 -8.35 -14.64 13.11
C ASP A 393 -9.72 -15.12 12.64
N MET A 394 -10.08 -14.82 11.38
CA MET A 394 -11.34 -15.29 10.80
C MET A 394 -11.44 -16.81 10.77
N ALA A 395 -10.34 -17.53 10.59
CA ALA A 395 -10.32 -18.99 10.62
C ALA A 395 -10.64 -19.55 12.01
N GLY A 396 -10.19 -18.86 13.07
CA GLY A 396 -10.43 -19.27 14.47
C GLY A 396 -11.72 -18.75 15.09
N SER A 397 -12.38 -17.74 14.47
CA SER A 397 -13.58 -17.13 15.04
C SER A 397 -14.85 -17.94 14.74
N GLU A 398 -15.91 -17.74 15.52
CA GLU A 398 -17.20 -18.40 15.32
C GLU A 398 -18.03 -17.67 14.23
N CYS A 399 -18.91 -18.40 13.52
CA CYS A 399 -19.87 -17.81 12.62
C CYS A 399 -20.96 -17.05 13.39
N SER A 400 -21.43 -15.94 12.83
CA SER A 400 -22.57 -15.21 13.40
C SER A 400 -23.85 -16.06 13.35
N ALA A 401 -24.59 -16.09 14.44
CA ALA A 401 -25.86 -16.81 14.50
C ALA A 401 -26.96 -15.98 13.83
N GLY A 402 -27.41 -16.45 12.66
CA GLY A 402 -28.55 -15.85 11.92
C GLY A 402 -28.19 -14.51 11.25
N VAL A 403 -28.79 -14.25 10.11
CA VAL A 403 -28.66 -12.96 9.39
C VAL A 403 -29.96 -12.18 9.62
N PRO A 404 -29.89 -10.94 10.16
CA PRO A 404 -31.04 -10.07 10.30
C PRO A 404 -31.64 -9.69 8.95
N ASP A 405 -32.90 -9.26 8.95
CA ASP A 405 -33.51 -8.69 7.77
C ASP A 405 -32.98 -7.31 7.45
N PHE A 406 -32.57 -7.08 6.20
CA PHE A 406 -32.07 -5.82 5.66
C PHE A 406 -32.92 -5.25 4.51
N GLU A 407 -34.12 -5.76 4.27
CA GLU A 407 -34.94 -5.35 3.10
C GLU A 407 -35.23 -3.85 3.10
N ASP A 408 -35.68 -3.30 4.23
CA ASP A 408 -35.95 -1.85 4.35
C ASP A 408 -34.68 -0.99 4.13
N TYR A 409 -33.55 -1.39 4.68
CA TYR A 409 -32.27 -0.70 4.49
C TYR A 409 -31.86 -0.73 3.01
N ILE A 410 -31.92 -1.88 2.37
CA ILE A 410 -31.57 -2.05 0.95
C ILE A 410 -32.51 -1.24 0.05
N ALA A 411 -33.82 -1.23 0.35
CA ALA A 411 -34.81 -0.44 -0.39
C ALA A 411 -34.52 1.07 -0.26
N HIS A 412 -34.15 1.54 0.95
CA HIS A 412 -33.77 2.92 1.19
C HIS A 412 -32.52 3.30 0.39
N GLU A 413 -31.41 2.55 0.50
CA GLU A 413 -30.17 2.82 -0.22
C GLU A 413 -30.37 2.80 -1.75
N ARG A 414 -31.17 1.90 -2.27
CA ARG A 414 -31.55 1.86 -3.71
C ARG A 414 -32.29 3.11 -4.16
N LYS A 415 -33.17 3.66 -3.32
CA LYS A 415 -33.90 4.89 -3.61
C LYS A 415 -32.97 6.11 -3.60
N GLU A 416 -32.13 6.24 -2.58
CA GLU A 416 -31.14 7.33 -2.48
C GLU A 416 -30.14 7.29 -3.65
N TYR A 417 -29.61 6.13 -4.00
CA TYR A 417 -28.71 5.98 -5.15
C TYR A 417 -29.34 6.44 -6.48
N LYS A 418 -30.63 6.19 -6.69
CA LYS A 418 -31.37 6.68 -7.87
C LYS A 418 -31.53 8.20 -7.84
N ASN A 419 -31.83 8.76 -6.67
CA ASN A 419 -32.00 10.20 -6.49
C ASN A 419 -30.70 10.99 -6.73
N GLU A 420 -29.56 10.47 -6.25
CA GLU A 420 -28.25 11.07 -6.48
C GLU A 420 -27.87 11.09 -7.95
N LYS A 421 -28.12 9.99 -8.69
CA LYS A 421 -27.88 9.95 -10.15
C LYS A 421 -28.71 10.98 -10.91
N LEU A 422 -29.95 11.23 -10.50
CA LEU A 422 -30.80 12.24 -11.11
C LEU A 422 -30.28 13.66 -10.90
N LYS A 423 -29.61 13.94 -9.76
CA LYS A 423 -29.00 15.26 -9.47
C LYS A 423 -27.72 15.55 -10.27
N ILE A 424 -26.99 14.53 -10.68
CA ILE A 424 -25.73 14.70 -11.48
C ILE A 424 -26.02 14.99 -12.94
N HIS A 425 -27.24 14.77 -13.43
CA HIS A 425 -27.66 15.04 -14.82
C HIS A 425 -28.41 16.37 -15.00
N TYR A 426 -28.47 17.23 -14.01
CA TYR A 426 -28.95 18.62 -14.03
C TYR A 426 -27.83 19.55 -13.51
#